data_7d8c49a79752566fc63f27b2ae4172fc
#
_entry.id   7d8c49a79752566fc63f27b2ae4172fc
#
_cell.length_a   1.000
_cell.length_b   1.000
_cell.length_c   1.000
_cell.angle_alpha   90.00
_cell.angle_beta   90.00
_cell.angle_gamma   90.00
#
_symmetry.space_group_name_H-M   'P 1'
#
loop_
_entity.id
_entity.type
_entity.pdbx_description
1 polymer ?
#
loop_
_entity_poly.entity_id
_entity_poly.type
_entity_poly.pdbx_seq_one_letter_code
_entity_poly.pdbx_strand_id
1 'polypeptide(L)'
;MRNRILLFLSMLLLVPALFAQDAESGDQEDLLVDGKYTGGNLYVLNPSAGDGFSVQRVTLNGKEYPFTHNSNAFEISLSDYSLNDYIIVQISYLKGSEPKVVNSESLVKESEFSLPSFIFNKKTKLIAWNHAEMDKTCRYRLEQFLYGNWIVVKELGTPDDMISDTYLPVLLTGMNLFRIKQTDPSGKELSSPVVKLKSPNRKVLLVADKVKDFIEFTAVTHYELYDANGFFIKRGTAQKVNVSDLKKGNYWINFDGKEAFITKK
;
A
#
# COMPACT_ATOMS: atom_id res chain seq x y z
N MET A 1 -63.68 36.04 18.56
CA MET A 1 -62.44 35.22 18.84
C MET A 1 -62.01 34.50 17.55
N ARG A 2 -60.97 35.01 16.89
CA ARG A 2 -60.49 34.42 15.59
C ARG A 2 -59.18 33.74 15.85
N ASN A 3 -59.17 32.40 15.80
CA ASN A 3 -57.97 31.59 15.87
C ASN A 3 -57.17 31.72 14.57
N ARG A 4 -55.96 32.24 14.66
CA ARG A 4 -54.96 32.22 13.57
C ARG A 4 -54.09 30.94 13.73
N ILE A 5 -54.24 30.01 12.82
CA ILE A 5 -53.39 28.85 12.67
C ILE A 5 -52.15 29.31 11.89
N LEU A 6 -50.96 29.30 12.53
CA LEU A 6 -49.67 29.48 11.86
C LEU A 6 -49.26 28.14 11.28
N LEU A 7 -49.24 28.05 9.95
CA LEU A 7 -48.59 26.97 9.23
C LEU A 7 -47.08 27.23 9.19
N PHE A 8 -46.31 26.41 9.90
CA PHE A 8 -44.85 26.33 9.71
C PHE A 8 -44.55 25.48 8.49
N LEU A 9 -44.13 26.11 7.39
CA LEU A 9 -43.62 25.45 6.19
C LEU A 9 -42.16 25.11 6.45
N SER A 10 -41.87 23.85 6.81
CA SER A 10 -40.49 23.33 6.91
C SER A 10 -39.94 23.10 5.51
N MET A 11 -39.11 24.01 5.06
CA MET A 11 -38.34 23.87 3.82
C MET A 11 -37.22 22.86 4.04
N LEU A 12 -37.44 21.63 3.60
CA LEU A 12 -36.46 20.55 3.58
C LEU A 12 -35.40 20.87 2.50
N LEU A 13 -34.25 21.42 2.92
CA LEU A 13 -33.09 21.57 2.03
C LEU A 13 -32.54 20.18 1.68
N LEU A 14 -32.92 19.66 0.52
CA LEU A 14 -32.22 18.55 -0.11
C LEU A 14 -30.83 19.05 -0.50
N VAL A 15 -29.81 18.68 0.26
CA VAL A 15 -28.41 18.75 -0.17
C VAL A 15 -28.21 17.58 -1.13
N PRO A 16 -27.90 17.82 -2.42
CA PRO A 16 -27.54 16.73 -3.30
C PRO A 16 -26.20 16.19 -2.78
N ALA A 17 -26.19 14.94 -2.33
CA ALA A 17 -24.95 14.21 -2.13
C ALA A 17 -24.29 14.09 -3.52
N LEU A 18 -23.23 14.87 -3.74
CA LEU A 18 -22.30 14.63 -4.84
C LEU A 18 -21.66 13.26 -4.57
N PHE A 19 -22.23 12.22 -5.16
CA PHE A 19 -21.51 10.98 -5.38
C PHE A 19 -20.38 11.33 -6.35
N ALA A 20 -19.14 11.42 -5.86
CA ALA A 20 -17.99 11.34 -6.71
C ALA A 20 -18.09 9.99 -7.43
N GLN A 21 -18.49 10.00 -8.69
CA GLN A 21 -18.35 8.86 -9.59
C GLN A 21 -16.86 8.56 -9.65
N ASP A 22 -16.46 7.41 -9.08
CA ASP A 22 -15.17 6.81 -9.40
C ASP A 22 -15.20 6.56 -10.92
N ALA A 23 -14.50 7.40 -11.68
CA ALA A 23 -14.29 7.19 -13.10
C ALA A 23 -13.64 5.83 -13.27
N GLU A 24 -14.27 4.95 -14.03
CA GLU A 24 -13.74 3.63 -14.38
C GLU A 24 -12.33 3.82 -14.97
N SER A 25 -11.35 3.14 -14.38
CA SER A 25 -9.91 3.27 -14.65
C SER A 25 -9.49 2.63 -15.98
N GLY A 26 -10.32 2.72 -17.02
CA GLY A 26 -10.03 2.14 -18.36
C GLY A 26 -8.89 2.81 -19.11
N ASP A 27 -8.61 4.07 -18.81
CA ASP A 27 -7.65 4.90 -19.55
C ASP A 27 -6.41 5.31 -18.75
N GLN A 28 -6.17 4.67 -17.60
CA GLN A 28 -5.01 4.96 -16.76
C GLN A 28 -4.06 3.77 -16.66
N GLU A 29 -2.76 4.08 -16.70
CA GLU A 29 -1.66 3.16 -16.45
C GLU A 29 -0.85 3.63 -15.24
N ASP A 30 -0.05 2.72 -14.67
CA ASP A 30 0.78 3.02 -13.50
C ASP A 30 2.26 2.79 -13.84
N LEU A 31 3.08 3.83 -13.67
CA LEU A 31 4.54 3.74 -13.61
C LEU A 31 4.94 3.52 -12.15
N LEU A 32 5.73 2.48 -11.89
CA LEU A 32 6.31 2.20 -10.58
C LEU A 32 7.82 2.39 -10.62
N VAL A 33 8.32 3.24 -9.73
CA VAL A 33 9.76 3.44 -9.48
C VAL A 33 10.03 3.08 -8.04
N ASP A 34 10.96 2.16 -7.82
CA ASP A 34 11.25 1.64 -6.50
C ASP A 34 12.74 1.33 -6.29
N GLY A 35 13.18 1.34 -5.05
CA GLY A 35 14.55 1.03 -4.68
C GLY A 35 14.94 1.55 -3.30
N LYS A 36 16.19 1.30 -2.92
CA LYS A 36 16.80 1.89 -1.71
C LYS A 36 17.21 3.32 -2.00
N TYR A 37 16.81 4.22 -1.12
CA TYR A 37 17.14 5.63 -1.19
C TYR A 37 18.64 5.88 -0.98
N THR A 38 19.25 6.57 -1.93
CA THR A 38 20.70 6.90 -1.89
C THR A 38 20.97 8.39 -1.75
N GLY A 39 19.92 9.20 -1.68
CA GLY A 39 19.99 10.66 -1.57
C GLY A 39 19.43 11.38 -2.77
N GLY A 40 19.00 12.61 -2.56
CA GLY A 40 18.37 13.46 -3.58
C GLY A 40 16.88 13.21 -3.77
N ASN A 41 16.20 14.13 -4.45
CA ASN A 41 14.78 14.03 -4.78
C ASN A 41 14.61 13.40 -6.15
N LEU A 42 13.39 12.96 -6.48
CA LEU A 42 13.07 12.49 -7.82
C LEU A 42 12.47 13.62 -8.66
N TYR A 43 12.85 13.70 -9.94
CA TYR A 43 12.30 14.66 -10.88
C TYR A 43 11.53 13.93 -11.97
N VAL A 44 10.27 14.34 -12.18
CA VAL A 44 9.35 13.70 -13.10
C VAL A 44 9.02 14.65 -14.23
N LEU A 45 9.28 14.21 -15.45
CA LEU A 45 8.75 14.87 -16.65
C LEU A 45 7.32 14.39 -16.87
N ASN A 46 6.39 15.33 -16.95
CA ASN A 46 4.96 15.09 -17.08
C ASN A 46 4.52 15.53 -18.49
N PRO A 47 4.31 14.60 -19.43
CA PRO A 47 3.96 14.95 -20.79
C PRO A 47 2.55 15.53 -20.87
N SER A 48 2.33 16.38 -21.89
CA SER A 48 1.00 16.88 -22.20
C SER A 48 0.08 15.75 -22.65
N ALA A 49 -1.18 15.80 -22.24
CA ALA A 49 -2.21 14.86 -22.63
C ALA A 49 -3.57 15.58 -22.70
N GLY A 50 -4.14 15.65 -23.90
CA GLY A 50 -5.35 16.46 -24.15
C GLY A 50 -5.11 17.93 -23.82
N ASP A 51 -6.03 18.53 -23.06
CA ASP A 51 -5.95 19.94 -22.63
C ASP A 51 -5.11 20.15 -21.36
N GLY A 52 -4.40 19.11 -20.88
CA GLY A 52 -3.63 19.15 -19.64
C GLY A 52 -2.36 18.30 -19.69
N PHE A 53 -2.05 17.67 -18.56
CA PHE A 53 -0.89 16.82 -18.38
C PHE A 53 -1.29 15.38 -18.00
N SER A 54 -0.40 14.44 -18.30
CA SER A 54 -0.68 13.01 -18.23
C SER A 54 -0.81 12.48 -16.80
N VAL A 55 0.02 12.97 -15.86
CA VAL A 55 0.02 12.45 -14.48
C VAL A 55 -1.25 12.88 -13.75
N GLN A 56 -1.98 11.89 -13.24
CA GLN A 56 -3.24 12.08 -12.52
C GLN A 56 -3.08 11.92 -11.01
N ARG A 57 -2.16 11.05 -10.60
CA ARG A 57 -1.96 10.71 -9.19
C ARG A 57 -0.53 10.27 -8.93
N VAL A 58 -0.01 10.64 -7.76
CA VAL A 58 1.28 10.16 -7.26
C VAL A 58 1.06 9.61 -5.85
N THR A 59 1.65 8.44 -5.55
CA THR A 59 1.75 7.94 -4.19
C THR A 59 3.20 7.64 -3.84
N LEU A 60 3.57 7.90 -2.59
CA LEU A 60 4.87 7.62 -2.02
C LEU A 60 4.70 6.66 -0.84
N ASN A 61 5.27 5.46 -0.96
CA ASN A 61 5.07 4.35 -0.01
C ASN A 61 3.59 4.07 0.30
N GLY A 62 2.72 4.19 -0.72
CA GLY A 62 1.27 3.95 -0.63
C GLY A 62 0.45 5.13 -0.09
N LYS A 63 1.09 6.20 0.39
CA LYS A 63 0.41 7.44 0.79
C LYS A 63 0.31 8.40 -0.39
N GLU A 64 -0.81 9.11 -0.48
CA GLU A 64 -1.01 10.17 -1.49
C GLU A 64 0.07 11.23 -1.36
N TYR A 65 0.70 11.57 -2.49
CA TYR A 65 1.72 12.61 -2.54
C TYR A 65 1.19 13.81 -3.34
N PRO A 66 1.15 15.02 -2.75
CA PRO A 66 0.71 16.21 -3.46
C PRO A 66 1.75 16.65 -4.50
N PHE A 67 1.31 16.97 -5.72
CA PHE A 67 2.17 17.46 -6.79
C PHE A 67 1.46 18.54 -7.61
N THR A 68 2.20 19.27 -8.45
CA THR A 68 1.65 20.31 -9.32
C THR A 68 1.09 19.68 -10.58
N HIS A 69 -0.25 19.57 -10.67
CA HIS A 69 -0.95 18.97 -11.81
C HIS A 69 -0.75 19.70 -13.13
N ASN A 70 -0.67 21.04 -13.11
CA ASN A 70 -0.56 21.89 -14.31
C ASN A 70 0.90 22.26 -14.63
N SER A 71 1.80 21.27 -14.58
CA SER A 71 3.21 21.48 -14.89
C SER A 71 3.75 20.33 -15.74
N ASN A 72 4.61 20.66 -16.70
CA ASN A 72 5.31 19.68 -17.54
C ASN A 72 6.43 18.94 -16.78
N ALA A 73 6.75 19.34 -15.56
CA ALA A 73 7.65 18.65 -14.66
C ALA A 73 7.32 18.99 -13.21
N PHE A 74 7.62 18.06 -12.31
CA PHE A 74 7.51 18.26 -10.86
C PHE A 74 8.57 17.44 -10.12
N GLU A 75 8.79 17.83 -8.87
CA GLU A 75 9.71 17.17 -7.95
C GLU A 75 8.94 16.34 -6.91
N ILE A 76 9.47 15.17 -6.60
CA ILE A 76 9.04 14.35 -5.46
C ILE A 76 10.14 14.43 -4.41
N SER A 77 9.85 15.15 -3.31
CA SER A 77 10.79 15.27 -2.20
C SER A 77 10.89 13.96 -1.43
N LEU A 78 12.11 13.51 -1.19
CA LEU A 78 12.44 12.34 -0.37
C LEU A 78 13.17 12.74 0.93
N SER A 79 13.13 14.01 1.32
CA SER A 79 13.85 14.57 2.49
C SER A 79 13.44 13.95 3.82
N ASP A 80 12.22 13.37 3.90
CA ASP A 80 11.70 12.75 5.12
C ASP A 80 12.18 11.30 5.31
N TYR A 81 12.98 10.79 4.36
CA TYR A 81 13.49 9.43 4.37
C TYR A 81 14.98 9.38 4.68
N SER A 82 15.40 8.32 5.34
CA SER A 82 16.80 8.04 5.64
C SER A 82 17.47 7.25 4.51
N LEU A 83 18.79 7.39 4.37
CA LEU A 83 19.57 6.57 3.43
C LEU A 83 19.32 5.07 3.69
N ASN A 84 19.13 4.31 2.62
CA ASN A 84 18.77 2.89 2.59
C ASN A 84 17.30 2.58 2.94
N ASP A 85 16.45 3.55 3.26
CA ASP A 85 15.00 3.31 3.29
C ASP A 85 14.53 2.83 1.93
N TYR A 86 13.60 1.87 1.91
CA TYR A 86 13.02 1.40 0.66
C TYR A 86 11.87 2.31 0.27
N ILE A 87 11.97 2.91 -0.91
CA ILE A 87 11.01 3.87 -1.44
C ILE A 87 10.27 3.23 -2.60
N ILE A 88 8.97 3.46 -2.65
CA ILE A 88 8.11 3.09 -3.76
C ILE A 88 7.32 4.32 -4.17
N VAL A 89 7.51 4.76 -5.41
CA VAL A 89 6.74 5.82 -6.04
C VAL A 89 5.85 5.18 -7.10
N GLN A 90 4.54 5.35 -6.97
CA GLN A 90 3.58 4.97 -8.00
C GLN A 90 3.02 6.24 -8.62
N ILE A 91 3.12 6.34 -9.94
CA ILE A 91 2.62 7.46 -10.74
C ILE A 91 1.53 6.92 -11.66
N SER A 92 0.27 7.29 -11.39
CA SER A 92 -0.86 6.95 -12.27
C SER A 92 -1.00 8.02 -13.34
N TYR A 93 -1.08 7.63 -14.60
CA TYR A 93 -1.06 8.53 -15.74
C TYR A 93 -2.03 8.09 -16.85
N LEU A 94 -2.36 9.00 -17.75
CA LEU A 94 -3.23 8.72 -18.90
C LEU A 94 -2.50 7.82 -19.90
N LYS A 95 -3.17 6.76 -20.32
CA LYS A 95 -2.65 5.78 -21.27
C LYS A 95 -2.12 6.43 -22.56
N GLY A 96 -0.94 6.00 -22.99
CA GLY A 96 -0.28 6.52 -24.18
C GLY A 96 0.56 7.78 -23.98
N SER A 97 0.64 8.33 -22.75
CA SER A 97 1.45 9.51 -22.42
C SER A 97 2.27 9.24 -21.15
N GLU A 98 3.19 8.28 -21.20
CA GLU A 98 3.99 7.82 -20.06
C GLU A 98 4.92 8.92 -19.53
N PRO A 99 4.89 9.25 -18.22
CA PRO A 99 5.82 10.16 -17.59
C PRO A 99 7.21 9.53 -17.46
N LYS A 100 8.25 10.36 -17.33
CA LYS A 100 9.63 9.91 -17.19
C LYS A 100 10.25 10.44 -15.90
N VAL A 101 10.79 9.56 -15.08
CA VAL A 101 11.67 9.92 -13.97
C VAL A 101 13.10 10.04 -14.49
N VAL A 102 13.69 11.25 -14.42
CA VAL A 102 14.96 11.57 -15.08
C VAL A 102 16.21 11.24 -14.28
N ASN A 103 16.05 11.03 -12.96
CA ASN A 103 17.14 10.75 -12.03
C ASN A 103 16.78 9.57 -11.12
N SER A 104 16.32 8.47 -11.71
CA SER A 104 15.92 7.25 -10.99
C SER A 104 17.07 6.60 -10.22
N GLU A 105 18.32 6.99 -10.44
CA GLU A 105 19.51 6.58 -9.69
C GLU A 105 19.50 7.02 -8.22
N SER A 106 18.62 7.96 -7.84
CA SER A 106 18.34 8.27 -6.42
C SER A 106 17.72 7.08 -5.68
N LEU A 107 17.19 6.10 -6.42
CA LEU A 107 16.66 4.82 -5.92
C LEU A 107 17.41 3.66 -6.56
N VAL A 108 18.30 3.04 -5.81
CA VAL A 108 19.08 1.90 -6.30
C VAL A 108 18.30 0.60 -6.06
N LYS A 109 18.12 -0.18 -7.11
CA LYS A 109 17.51 -1.51 -7.00
C LYS A 109 18.39 -2.43 -6.17
N GLU A 110 17.76 -3.24 -5.34
CA GLU A 110 18.48 -4.33 -4.65
C GLU A 110 19.01 -5.34 -5.69
N SER A 111 20.09 -6.02 -5.35
CA SER A 111 20.58 -7.14 -6.16
C SER A 111 19.48 -8.19 -6.31
N GLU A 112 19.21 -8.60 -7.53
CA GLU A 112 18.15 -9.55 -7.84
C GLU A 112 18.72 -10.94 -8.14
N PHE A 113 18.00 -11.99 -7.70
CA PHE A 113 18.15 -13.34 -8.23
C PHE A 113 17.01 -13.64 -9.18
N SER A 114 17.30 -14.46 -10.21
CA SER A 114 16.29 -14.82 -11.20
C SER A 114 15.30 -15.84 -10.61
N LEU A 115 14.02 -15.52 -10.69
CA LEU A 115 12.92 -16.44 -10.37
C LEU A 115 11.77 -16.22 -11.37
N PRO A 116 11.90 -16.75 -12.61
CA PRO A 116 10.97 -16.49 -13.70
C PRO A 116 9.51 -16.89 -13.41
N SER A 117 9.33 -17.92 -12.58
CA SER A 117 8.00 -18.46 -12.24
C SER A 117 7.32 -17.78 -11.07
N PHE A 118 7.91 -16.72 -10.47
CA PHE A 118 7.27 -15.96 -9.38
C PHE A 118 6.18 -15.04 -9.94
N ILE A 119 4.91 -15.49 -9.84
CA ILE A 119 3.76 -14.84 -10.48
C ILE A 119 2.52 -14.81 -9.59
N PHE A 120 1.58 -13.92 -9.91
CA PHE A 120 0.22 -13.96 -9.36
C PHE A 120 -0.76 -14.58 -10.36
N ASN A 121 -1.46 -15.60 -9.94
CA ASN A 121 -2.51 -16.24 -10.71
C ASN A 121 -3.85 -15.54 -10.46
N LYS A 122 -4.34 -14.79 -11.45
CA LYS A 122 -5.60 -14.01 -11.35
C LYS A 122 -6.85 -14.89 -11.13
N LYS A 123 -6.86 -16.16 -11.59
CA LYS A 123 -7.99 -17.07 -11.44
C LYS A 123 -8.07 -17.64 -10.03
N THR A 124 -6.97 -18.17 -9.52
CA THR A 124 -6.89 -18.77 -8.19
C THR A 124 -6.68 -17.76 -7.07
N LYS A 125 -6.29 -16.52 -7.40
CA LYS A 125 -5.90 -15.46 -6.48
C LYS A 125 -4.67 -15.81 -5.63
N LEU A 126 -3.86 -16.75 -6.08
CA LEU A 126 -2.65 -17.20 -5.41
C LEU A 126 -1.40 -16.54 -6.02
N ILE A 127 -0.44 -16.23 -5.18
CA ILE A 127 0.95 -16.05 -5.58
C ILE A 127 1.53 -17.45 -5.71
N ALA A 128 2.27 -17.70 -6.79
CA ALA A 128 2.90 -18.98 -7.08
C ALA A 128 4.37 -18.79 -7.46
N TRP A 129 5.20 -19.76 -7.13
CA TRP A 129 6.62 -19.84 -7.51
C TRP A 129 6.97 -21.30 -7.83
N ASN A 130 8.19 -21.54 -8.34
CA ASN A 130 8.69 -22.90 -8.56
C ASN A 130 9.95 -23.10 -7.71
N HIS A 131 9.88 -23.89 -6.65
CA HIS A 131 11.02 -24.15 -5.77
C HIS A 131 12.14 -24.96 -6.43
N ALA A 132 11.85 -25.70 -7.50
CA ALA A 132 12.87 -26.42 -8.24
C ALA A 132 13.90 -25.51 -8.93
N GLU A 133 13.57 -24.23 -9.12
CA GLU A 133 14.46 -23.20 -9.69
C GLU A 133 15.28 -22.45 -8.62
N MET A 134 15.10 -22.81 -7.35
CA MET A 134 15.76 -22.15 -6.22
C MET A 134 17.03 -22.89 -5.80
N ASP A 135 18.03 -22.14 -5.30
CA ASP A 135 19.26 -22.70 -4.73
C ASP A 135 18.95 -23.43 -3.42
N LYS A 136 19.22 -24.74 -3.37
CA LYS A 136 18.92 -25.59 -2.20
C LYS A 136 19.74 -25.28 -0.96
N THR A 137 20.82 -24.52 -1.09
CA THR A 137 21.67 -24.12 0.05
C THR A 137 21.16 -22.88 0.75
N CYS A 138 20.23 -22.15 0.13
CA CYS A 138 19.71 -20.87 0.60
C CYS A 138 18.39 -21.05 1.35
N ARG A 139 18.08 -20.09 2.20
CA ARG A 139 16.78 -19.92 2.84
C ARG A 139 15.98 -18.84 2.14
N TYR A 140 14.66 -18.98 2.12
CA TYR A 140 13.76 -18.09 1.44
C TYR A 140 12.63 -17.63 2.34
N ARG A 141 12.14 -16.41 2.10
CA ARG A 141 10.95 -15.87 2.71
C ARG A 141 10.14 -15.05 1.70
N LEU A 142 8.83 -15.10 1.79
CA LEU A 142 7.92 -14.26 1.01
C LEU A 142 7.65 -13.00 1.82
N GLU A 143 7.85 -11.84 1.20
CA GLU A 143 7.63 -10.54 1.79
C GLU A 143 6.55 -9.78 1.02
N GLN A 144 5.71 -9.02 1.75
CA GLN A 144 4.76 -8.06 1.23
C GLN A 144 5.17 -6.66 1.69
N PHE A 145 5.06 -5.66 0.83
CA PHE A 145 5.31 -4.28 1.19
C PHE A 145 4.08 -3.70 1.90
N LEU A 146 4.23 -3.39 3.19
CA LEU A 146 3.17 -2.90 4.07
C LEU A 146 3.67 -1.69 4.85
N TYR A 147 2.94 -0.58 4.78
CA TYR A 147 3.19 0.63 5.60
C TYR A 147 4.64 1.13 5.56
N GLY A 148 5.24 1.12 4.36
CA GLY A 148 6.62 1.59 4.15
C GLY A 148 7.72 0.54 4.36
N ASN A 149 7.36 -0.69 4.73
CA ASN A 149 8.33 -1.75 5.03
C ASN A 149 8.03 -3.06 4.30
N TRP A 150 9.06 -3.81 3.97
CA TRP A 150 8.95 -5.21 3.55
C TRP A 150 8.75 -6.08 4.78
N ILE A 151 7.58 -6.72 4.87
CA ILE A 151 7.17 -7.56 6.01
C ILE A 151 7.10 -9.01 5.55
N VAL A 152 7.73 -9.89 6.31
CA VAL A 152 7.63 -11.34 6.06
C VAL A 152 6.19 -11.79 6.29
N VAL A 153 5.55 -12.31 5.25
CA VAL A 153 4.19 -12.86 5.31
C VAL A 153 4.18 -14.39 5.30
N LYS A 154 5.29 -15.01 4.86
CA LYS A 154 5.47 -16.46 4.93
C LYS A 154 6.97 -16.81 4.93
N GLU A 155 7.41 -17.57 5.92
CA GLU A 155 8.70 -18.25 5.86
C GLU A 155 8.57 -19.45 4.93
N LEU A 156 9.52 -19.59 4.00
CA LEU A 156 9.53 -20.68 3.02
C LEU A 156 10.54 -21.79 3.38
N GLY A 157 11.59 -21.45 4.14
CA GLY A 157 12.68 -22.37 4.47
C GLY A 157 13.65 -22.57 3.31
N THR A 158 14.27 -23.74 3.24
CA THR A 158 15.03 -24.20 2.06
C THR A 158 14.07 -24.81 1.03
N PRO A 159 14.45 -24.95 -0.25
CA PRO A 159 13.60 -25.62 -1.24
C PRO A 159 13.12 -27.02 -0.82
N ASP A 160 13.99 -27.78 -0.13
CA ASP A 160 13.63 -29.12 0.34
C ASP A 160 12.61 -29.10 1.52
N ASP A 161 12.46 -27.98 2.22
CA ASP A 161 11.46 -27.78 3.29
C ASP A 161 10.10 -27.29 2.77
N MET A 162 10.02 -26.87 1.50
CA MET A 162 8.81 -26.25 0.94
C MET A 162 7.75 -27.30 0.62
N ILE A 163 6.65 -27.25 1.37
CA ILE A 163 5.48 -28.13 1.15
C ILE A 163 4.47 -27.56 0.16
N SER A 164 4.66 -26.32 -0.27
CA SER A 164 3.73 -25.63 -1.18
C SER A 164 4.43 -24.48 -1.90
N ASP A 165 4.20 -24.40 -3.19
CA ASP A 165 4.66 -23.33 -4.10
C ASP A 165 3.63 -22.21 -4.25
N THR A 166 2.70 -22.09 -3.32
CA THR A 166 1.62 -21.10 -3.39
C THR A 166 1.35 -20.41 -2.06
N TYR A 167 0.82 -19.20 -2.16
CA TYR A 167 0.39 -18.39 -1.03
C TYR A 167 -0.88 -17.62 -1.39
N LEU A 168 -1.89 -17.66 -0.51
CA LEU A 168 -3.10 -16.83 -0.60
C LEU A 168 -2.86 -15.51 0.12
N PRO A 169 -2.65 -14.39 -0.60
CA PRO A 169 -2.33 -13.13 0.04
C PRO A 169 -3.56 -12.45 0.66
N VAL A 170 -3.36 -11.78 1.79
CA VAL A 170 -4.28 -10.74 2.26
C VAL A 170 -3.89 -9.43 1.60
N LEU A 171 -4.74 -8.95 0.70
CA LEU A 171 -4.46 -7.75 -0.10
C LEU A 171 -5.03 -6.51 0.60
N LEU A 172 -4.24 -5.42 0.57
CA LEU A 172 -4.74 -4.07 0.86
C LEU A 172 -5.46 -3.52 -0.36
N THR A 173 -6.33 -2.55 -0.17
CA THR A 173 -6.94 -1.78 -1.26
C THR A 173 -5.86 -1.09 -2.09
N GLY A 174 -5.94 -1.20 -3.41
CA GLY A 174 -4.98 -0.61 -4.34
C GLY A 174 -3.80 -1.52 -4.69
N MET A 175 -2.61 -0.94 -4.83
CA MET A 175 -1.42 -1.66 -5.26
C MET A 175 -0.80 -2.47 -4.11
N ASN A 176 -0.53 -3.74 -4.36
CA ASN A 176 0.16 -4.64 -3.46
C ASN A 176 1.43 -5.16 -4.12
N LEU A 177 2.52 -5.19 -3.39
CA LEU A 177 3.83 -5.60 -3.88
C LEU A 177 4.32 -6.79 -3.07
N PHE A 178 4.85 -7.78 -3.77
CA PHE A 178 5.41 -8.99 -3.17
C PHE A 178 6.78 -9.28 -3.77
N ARG A 179 7.68 -9.82 -2.97
CA ARG A 179 8.97 -10.38 -3.41
C ARG A 179 9.31 -11.62 -2.62
N ILE A 180 10.16 -12.45 -3.16
CA ILE A 180 10.84 -13.50 -2.41
C ILE A 180 12.24 -13.00 -2.08
N LYS A 181 12.64 -13.16 -0.84
CA LYS A 181 14.00 -12.85 -0.38
C LYS A 181 14.75 -14.13 -0.12
N GLN A 182 15.95 -14.22 -0.69
CA GLN A 182 16.91 -15.29 -0.54
C GLN A 182 17.98 -14.88 0.45
N THR A 183 18.36 -15.77 1.35
CA THR A 183 19.51 -15.61 2.26
C THR A 183 20.43 -16.80 2.08
N ASP A 184 21.66 -16.56 1.67
CA ASP A 184 22.66 -17.60 1.51
C ASP A 184 23.29 -18.01 2.85
N PRO A 185 24.10 -19.11 2.91
CA PRO A 185 24.75 -19.56 4.14
C PRO A 185 25.72 -18.52 4.76
N SER A 186 26.21 -17.55 3.98
CA SER A 186 27.06 -16.47 4.48
C SER A 186 26.25 -15.32 5.10
N GLY A 187 24.91 -15.34 4.98
CA GLY A 187 24.01 -14.28 5.41
C GLY A 187 23.80 -13.18 4.37
N LYS A 188 24.34 -13.32 3.16
CA LYS A 188 24.07 -12.39 2.06
C LYS A 188 22.64 -12.54 1.57
N GLU A 189 21.96 -11.40 1.39
CA GLU A 189 20.58 -11.35 0.94
C GLU A 189 20.46 -10.85 -0.50
N LEU A 190 19.60 -11.52 -1.27
CA LEU A 190 19.15 -11.10 -2.60
C LEU A 190 17.62 -11.09 -2.63
N SER A 191 17.05 -10.28 -3.52
CA SER A 191 15.59 -10.20 -3.72
C SER A 191 15.22 -10.70 -5.11
N SER A 192 14.05 -11.31 -5.26
CA SER A 192 13.45 -11.56 -6.57
C SER A 192 12.93 -10.26 -7.17
N PRO A 193 12.62 -10.23 -8.47
CA PRO A 193 11.78 -9.20 -9.05
C PRO A 193 10.46 -9.06 -8.28
N VAL A 194 9.93 -7.82 -8.23
CA VAL A 194 8.70 -7.52 -7.50
C VAL A 194 7.47 -7.90 -8.32
N VAL A 195 6.59 -8.72 -7.73
CA VAL A 195 5.26 -9.01 -8.27
C VAL A 195 4.30 -7.94 -7.80
N LYS A 196 3.58 -7.33 -8.75
CA LYS A 196 2.64 -6.22 -8.55
C LYS A 196 1.21 -6.70 -8.72
N LEU A 197 0.36 -6.38 -7.74
CA LEU A 197 -1.06 -6.76 -7.73
C LEU A 197 -1.92 -5.55 -7.45
N LYS A 198 -2.84 -5.23 -8.36
CA LYS A 198 -3.89 -4.25 -8.10
C LYS A 198 -5.12 -4.98 -7.52
N SER A 199 -5.41 -4.71 -6.24
CA SER A 199 -6.65 -5.22 -5.62
C SER A 199 -7.83 -4.37 -6.07
N PRO A 200 -9.00 -4.97 -6.40
CA PRO A 200 -10.21 -4.21 -6.60
C PRO A 200 -10.59 -3.47 -5.32
N ASN A 201 -11.25 -2.31 -5.46
CA ASN A 201 -11.62 -1.41 -4.37
C ASN A 201 -12.57 -2.09 -3.35
N ARG A 202 -11.99 -2.85 -2.44
CA ARG A 202 -12.67 -3.39 -1.27
C ARG A 202 -12.26 -2.53 -0.08
N LYS A 203 -13.01 -1.43 0.15
CA LYS A 203 -12.69 -0.52 1.28
C LYS A 203 -12.94 -1.25 2.60
N VAL A 204 -11.87 -1.66 3.27
CA VAL A 204 -11.93 -2.06 4.67
C VAL A 204 -12.17 -0.82 5.52
N LEU A 205 -13.10 -0.89 6.47
CA LEU A 205 -13.45 0.20 7.37
C LEU A 205 -13.19 -0.21 8.81
N LEU A 206 -12.83 0.75 9.64
CA LEU A 206 -12.84 0.62 11.08
C LEU A 206 -14.30 0.69 11.56
N VAL A 207 -14.74 -0.30 12.36
CA VAL A 207 -16.14 -0.39 12.82
C VAL A 207 -16.45 0.67 13.88
N ALA A 208 -15.48 0.96 14.78
CA ALA A 208 -15.61 2.00 15.80
C ALA A 208 -14.25 2.57 16.17
N ASP A 209 -14.21 3.87 16.43
CA ASP A 209 -13.04 4.62 16.92
C ASP A 209 -12.86 4.57 18.44
N LYS A 210 -13.93 4.23 19.20
CA LYS A 210 -13.92 4.06 20.65
C LYS A 210 -14.06 2.58 21.01
N VAL A 211 -12.99 2.00 21.50
CA VAL A 211 -12.90 0.56 21.73
C VAL A 211 -12.66 0.22 23.21
N LYS A 212 -13.14 -0.95 23.66
CA LYS A 212 -12.86 -1.49 24.99
C LYS A 212 -11.83 -2.62 24.92
N ASP A 213 -12.19 -3.76 24.36
CA ASP A 213 -11.33 -4.94 24.34
C ASP A 213 -10.85 -5.31 22.94
N PHE A 214 -11.52 -4.82 21.90
CA PHE A 214 -11.22 -5.17 20.53
C PHE A 214 -11.31 -3.97 19.58
N ILE A 215 -10.38 -3.91 18.63
CA ILE A 215 -10.52 -3.13 17.40
C ILE A 215 -11.12 -4.06 16.36
N GLU A 216 -12.15 -3.63 15.64
CA GLU A 216 -12.82 -4.43 14.62
C GLU A 216 -12.82 -3.72 13.26
N PHE A 217 -12.56 -4.49 12.21
CA PHE A 217 -12.61 -4.05 10.82
C PHE A 217 -13.75 -4.75 10.09
N THR A 218 -14.22 -4.19 8.98
CA THR A 218 -15.27 -4.81 8.14
C THR A 218 -14.80 -6.06 7.41
N ALA A 219 -13.48 -6.28 7.28
CA ALA A 219 -12.88 -7.48 6.73
C ALA A 219 -11.48 -7.73 7.31
N VAL A 220 -10.92 -8.92 7.07
CA VAL A 220 -9.53 -9.22 7.41
C VAL A 220 -8.60 -8.28 6.67
N THR A 221 -7.67 -7.65 7.40
CA THR A 221 -6.65 -6.74 6.87
C THR A 221 -5.35 -6.84 7.65
N HIS A 222 -4.26 -6.43 7.05
CA HIS A 222 -3.03 -6.14 7.79
C HIS A 222 -3.20 -4.87 8.61
N TYR A 223 -2.63 -4.85 9.80
CA TYR A 223 -2.64 -3.68 10.66
C TYR A 223 -1.31 -3.46 11.36
N GLU A 224 -1.05 -2.21 11.73
CA GLU A 224 0.00 -1.81 12.67
C GLU A 224 -0.60 -0.85 13.70
N LEU A 225 -0.33 -1.10 14.98
CA LEU A 225 -0.83 -0.31 16.09
C LEU A 225 0.32 0.44 16.76
N TYR A 226 0.10 1.71 17.06
CA TYR A 226 1.05 2.61 17.67
C TYR A 226 0.42 3.33 18.86
N ASP A 227 1.21 3.74 19.84
CA ASP A 227 0.75 4.59 20.92
C ASP A 227 0.52 6.05 20.45
N ALA A 228 0.06 6.91 21.35
CA ALA A 228 -0.21 8.32 21.06
C ALA A 228 1.04 9.12 20.62
N ASN A 229 2.24 8.63 20.94
CA ASN A 229 3.53 9.24 20.60
C ASN A 229 4.12 8.67 19.31
N GLY A 230 3.44 7.70 18.66
CA GLY A 230 3.93 7.04 17.46
C GLY A 230 4.86 5.86 17.71
N PHE A 231 5.02 5.39 18.94
CA PHE A 231 5.81 4.18 19.22
C PHE A 231 5.02 2.93 18.83
N PHE A 232 5.71 2.06 18.07
CA PHE A 232 5.14 0.79 17.61
C PHE A 232 4.78 -0.12 18.79
N ILE A 233 3.59 -0.70 18.74
CA ILE A 233 3.08 -1.64 19.75
C ILE A 233 3.03 -3.05 19.16
N LYS A 234 2.24 -3.26 18.11
CA LYS A 234 2.08 -4.57 17.47
C LYS A 234 1.56 -4.46 16.05
N ARG A 235 1.80 -5.50 15.27
CA ARG A 235 1.23 -5.69 13.93
C ARG A 235 0.64 -7.09 13.80
N GLY A 236 -0.16 -7.27 12.76
CA GLY A 236 -0.72 -8.58 12.44
C GLY A 236 -1.69 -8.51 11.27
N THR A 237 -2.39 -9.61 11.07
CA THR A 237 -3.42 -9.78 10.06
C THR A 237 -4.66 -10.32 10.73
N ALA A 238 -5.73 -9.53 10.81
CA ALA A 238 -6.96 -9.90 11.50
C ALA A 238 -8.14 -9.04 11.05
N GLN A 239 -9.35 -9.52 11.28
CA GLN A 239 -10.58 -8.72 11.26
C GLN A 239 -10.86 -8.11 12.64
N LYS A 240 -10.43 -8.79 13.71
CA LYS A 240 -10.66 -8.40 15.10
C LYS A 240 -9.35 -8.49 15.87
N VAL A 241 -8.90 -7.36 16.44
CA VAL A 241 -7.62 -7.24 17.14
C VAL A 241 -7.90 -7.09 18.63
N ASN A 242 -7.36 -8.00 19.44
CA ASN A 242 -7.46 -7.88 20.90
C ASN A 242 -6.54 -6.75 21.40
N VAL A 243 -7.11 -5.85 22.19
CA VAL A 243 -6.43 -4.71 22.82
C VAL A 243 -6.76 -4.60 24.31
N SER A 244 -7.27 -5.67 24.93
CA SER A 244 -7.62 -5.70 26.36
C SER A 244 -6.41 -5.46 27.27
N ASP A 245 -5.21 -5.82 26.80
CA ASP A 245 -3.91 -5.63 27.45
C ASP A 245 -3.40 -4.19 27.43
N LEU A 246 -4.00 -3.32 26.60
CA LEU A 246 -3.58 -1.93 26.47
C LEU A 246 -4.18 -1.05 27.58
N LYS A 247 -3.43 -0.04 27.98
CA LYS A 247 -3.91 1.00 28.90
C LYS A 247 -4.98 1.85 28.23
N LYS A 248 -5.85 2.46 29.04
CA LYS A 248 -6.79 3.48 28.56
C LYS A 248 -6.02 4.67 27.98
N GLY A 249 -6.46 5.16 26.84
CA GLY A 249 -5.76 6.23 26.14
C GLY A 249 -6.00 6.23 24.64
N ASN A 250 -5.20 7.02 23.95
CA ASN A 250 -5.29 7.23 22.51
C ASN A 250 -4.20 6.44 21.78
N TYR A 251 -4.54 5.96 20.59
CA TYR A 251 -3.67 5.12 19.77
C TYR A 251 -3.87 5.45 18.29
N TRP A 252 -2.86 5.17 17.48
CA TRP A 252 -2.93 5.21 16.03
C TRP A 252 -2.94 3.79 15.46
N ILE A 253 -3.72 3.57 14.42
CA ILE A 253 -3.77 2.29 13.72
C ILE A 253 -3.68 2.50 12.21
N ASN A 254 -2.70 1.84 11.59
CA ASN A 254 -2.62 1.69 10.14
C ASN A 254 -3.37 0.42 9.75
N PHE A 255 -4.23 0.50 8.74
CA PHE A 255 -4.95 -0.63 8.15
C PHE A 255 -5.40 -0.30 6.73
N ASP A 256 -5.36 -1.28 5.83
CA ASP A 256 -5.83 -1.14 4.44
C ASP A 256 -5.30 0.13 3.73
N GLY A 257 -4.03 0.48 3.93
CA GLY A 257 -3.41 1.69 3.38
C GLY A 257 -3.91 3.00 3.99
N LYS A 258 -4.64 2.96 5.11
CA LYS A 258 -5.20 4.10 5.83
C LYS A 258 -4.64 4.18 7.24
N GLU A 259 -4.76 5.36 7.80
CA GLU A 259 -4.47 5.63 9.21
C GLU A 259 -5.75 6.10 9.92
N ALA A 260 -5.98 5.63 11.13
CA ALA A 260 -7.07 6.07 11.97
C ALA A 260 -6.62 6.25 13.42
N PHE A 261 -7.32 7.14 14.09
CA PHE A 261 -7.16 7.40 15.53
C PHE A 261 -8.21 6.61 16.31
N ILE A 262 -7.80 5.92 17.37
CA ILE A 262 -8.71 5.18 18.26
C ILE A 262 -8.52 5.58 19.71
N THR A 263 -9.60 5.53 20.48
CA THR A 263 -9.61 5.74 21.94
C THR A 263 -9.95 4.44 22.66
N LYS A 264 -9.02 3.92 23.46
CA LYS A 264 -9.22 2.79 24.39
C LYS A 264 -9.89 3.30 25.66
N LYS A 265 -11.09 2.76 26.01
CA LYS A 265 -11.87 3.09 27.21
C LYS A 265 -11.48 2.26 28.43
#